data_cb73cd93816e034361f797540a8a503c
#
_entry.id   cb73cd93816e034361f797540a8a503c
#
_cell.length_a   1.000
_cell.length_b   1.000
_cell.length_c   1.000
_cell.angle_alpha   90.00
_cell.angle_beta   90.00
_cell.angle_gamma   90.00
#
_symmetry.space_group_name_H-M   'P 1'
#
loop_
_entity.id
_entity.type
_entity.pdbx_description
1 polymer ?
#
loop_
_entity_poly.entity_id
_entity_poly.type
_entity_poly.pdbx_seq_one_letter_code
_entity_poly.pdbx_strand_id
1 'polypeptide(L)'
;MNELKDLLLSNGADLVGFANMGGINKNSEMPYGVCVAIRLSPELIMSIHDGPNMFYFDEYHRINDLLDKIITIGTEYLIRNGFKALAQTRAAVKQNENFETELPHKTVGTRAGLGWIGKCGLLVTKEYGSGIRISSFLTNAELNCNDPINESFCGDCMECVKYCPGGAISGKIWNVKMERSELLDAKKCAKTAQATSMEKIEKEIRLCGKCFEICPYTIKYMNRTLA
;
A
#
# COMPACT_ATOMS: atom_id res chain seq x y z
N MET A 1 20.46 12.28 3.11
CA MET A 1 19.03 11.93 3.23
C MET A 1 18.20 12.34 2.03
N ASN A 2 18.41 13.52 1.47
CA ASN A 2 17.81 13.88 0.18
C ASN A 2 18.25 12.90 -0.92
N GLU A 3 19.51 12.49 -0.93
CA GLU A 3 20.07 11.54 -1.90
C GLU A 3 19.33 10.19 -1.93
N LEU A 4 18.99 9.61 -0.77
CA LEU A 4 18.22 8.36 -0.72
C LEU A 4 16.82 8.55 -1.31
N LYS A 5 16.13 9.65 -0.95
CA LYS A 5 14.80 9.96 -1.50
C LYS A 5 14.87 10.17 -3.01
N ASP A 6 15.84 10.95 -3.48
CA ASP A 6 16.05 11.23 -4.91
C ASP A 6 16.41 9.96 -5.68
N LEU A 7 17.22 9.07 -5.09
CA LEU A 7 17.54 7.76 -5.65
C LEU A 7 16.27 6.90 -5.84
N LEU A 8 15.39 6.84 -4.84
CA LEU A 8 14.16 6.04 -4.93
C LEU A 8 13.18 6.63 -5.94
N LEU A 9 13.02 7.96 -5.98
CA LEU A 9 12.16 8.66 -6.95
C LEU A 9 12.69 8.47 -8.39
N SER A 10 13.99 8.62 -8.61
CA SER A 10 14.61 8.44 -9.95
C SER A 10 14.55 6.99 -10.45
N ASN A 11 14.34 6.01 -9.54
CA ASN A 11 14.13 4.61 -9.90
C ASN A 11 12.65 4.23 -10.06
N GLY A 12 11.73 5.20 -10.03
CA GLY A 12 10.32 5.00 -10.39
C GLY A 12 9.34 4.98 -9.23
N ALA A 13 9.74 5.37 -8.01
CA ALA A 13 8.78 5.65 -6.95
C ALA A 13 8.05 6.98 -7.24
N ASP A 14 6.74 7.02 -7.02
CA ASP A 14 5.96 8.27 -7.08
C ASP A 14 5.90 8.98 -5.72
N LEU A 15 5.92 8.21 -4.61
CA LEU A 15 6.01 8.73 -3.25
C LEU A 15 7.07 7.99 -2.45
N VAL A 16 7.79 8.74 -1.63
CA VAL A 16 8.77 8.22 -0.67
C VAL A 16 8.57 8.93 0.66
N GLY A 17 8.42 8.17 1.74
CA GLY A 17 8.30 8.71 3.09
C GLY A 17 9.16 7.93 4.09
N PHE A 18 9.62 8.64 5.11
CA PHE A 18 10.48 8.13 6.17
C PHE A 18 9.75 8.09 7.50
N ALA A 19 9.89 6.99 8.23
CA ALA A 19 9.15 6.69 9.44
C ALA A 19 10.08 6.36 10.61
N ASN A 20 9.77 6.90 11.78
CA ASN A 20 10.26 6.34 13.03
C ASN A 20 9.37 5.14 13.39
N MET A 21 9.98 3.96 13.48
CA MET A 21 9.31 2.69 13.78
C MET A 21 9.63 2.19 15.19
N GLY A 22 10.28 3.00 16.02
CA GLY A 22 10.59 2.68 17.42
C GLY A 22 9.32 2.31 18.19
N GLY A 23 9.34 1.18 18.90
CA GLY A 23 8.20 0.65 19.63
C GLY A 23 7.11 -0.04 18.78
N ILE A 24 7.20 0.02 17.44
CA ILE A 24 6.27 -0.63 16.52
C ILE A 24 6.94 -1.84 15.84
N ASN A 25 8.16 -1.63 15.35
CA ASN A 25 8.95 -2.70 14.78
C ASN A 25 9.57 -3.55 15.90
N LYS A 26 9.40 -4.86 15.84
CA LYS A 26 10.00 -5.80 16.79
C LYS A 26 11.52 -5.87 16.67
N ASN A 27 12.08 -5.56 15.50
CA ASN A 27 13.51 -5.46 15.31
C ASN A 27 14.02 -4.09 15.79
N SER A 28 14.42 -4.02 17.07
CA SER A 28 14.94 -2.80 17.70
C SER A 28 16.24 -2.28 17.08
N GLU A 29 16.97 -3.12 16.33
CA GLU A 29 18.21 -2.70 15.64
C GLU A 29 17.95 -1.87 14.39
N MET A 30 16.69 -1.82 13.90
CA MET A 30 16.29 -1.07 12.69
C MET A 30 15.09 -0.18 13.01
N PRO A 31 15.27 0.91 13.78
CA PRO A 31 14.18 1.75 14.27
C PRO A 31 13.57 2.67 13.22
N TYR A 32 14.09 2.67 11.99
CA TYR A 32 13.57 3.51 10.93
C TYR A 32 12.99 2.67 9.78
N GLY A 33 11.95 3.19 9.16
CA GLY A 33 11.30 2.60 8.00
C GLY A 33 11.23 3.56 6.82
N VAL A 34 11.37 3.02 5.63
CA VAL A 34 11.16 3.77 4.38
C VAL A 34 9.99 3.11 3.65
N CYS A 35 8.96 3.89 3.35
CA CYS A 35 7.85 3.45 2.52
C CYS A 35 7.93 4.10 1.15
N VAL A 36 7.79 3.29 0.11
CA VAL A 36 7.69 3.73 -1.28
C VAL A 36 6.32 3.39 -1.83
N ALA A 37 5.78 4.25 -2.71
CA ALA A 37 4.55 4.01 -3.42
C ALA A 37 4.70 4.27 -4.90
N ILE A 38 4.01 3.46 -5.71
CA ILE A 38 3.85 3.65 -7.16
C ILE A 38 2.36 3.80 -7.42
N ARG A 39 1.98 4.85 -8.14
CA ARG A 39 0.60 5.09 -8.55
C ARG A 39 0.16 4.11 -9.63
N LEU A 40 -1.10 3.75 -9.62
CA LEU A 40 -1.76 3.10 -10.75
C LEU A 40 -2.17 4.18 -11.76
N SER A 41 -2.05 3.90 -13.04
CA SER A 41 -2.48 4.87 -14.05
C SER A 41 -4.00 5.05 -14.06
N PRO A 42 -4.52 6.24 -14.43
CA PRO A 42 -5.96 6.45 -14.58
C PRO A 42 -6.63 5.45 -15.52
N GLU A 43 -5.97 5.09 -16.62
CA GLU A 43 -6.45 4.13 -17.61
C GLU A 43 -6.64 2.75 -16.99
N LEU A 44 -5.68 2.32 -16.17
CA LEU A 44 -5.79 1.05 -15.45
C LEU A 44 -6.95 1.09 -14.45
N ILE A 45 -7.06 2.17 -13.67
CA ILE A 45 -8.13 2.30 -12.67
C ILE A 45 -9.51 2.29 -13.34
N MET A 46 -9.68 2.99 -14.46
CA MET A 46 -10.93 2.97 -15.23
C MET A 46 -11.23 1.60 -15.82
N SER A 47 -10.20 0.87 -16.26
CA SER A 47 -10.38 -0.42 -16.92
C SER A 47 -10.96 -1.52 -16.03
N ILE A 48 -10.91 -1.36 -14.70
CA ILE A 48 -11.40 -2.36 -13.74
C ILE A 48 -12.81 -2.06 -13.21
N HIS A 49 -13.56 -1.18 -13.86
CA HIS A 49 -14.93 -0.82 -13.44
C HIS A 49 -15.82 -2.06 -13.29
N ASP A 50 -15.73 -2.98 -14.24
CA ASP A 50 -16.49 -4.23 -14.24
C ASP A 50 -15.73 -5.42 -13.62
N GLY A 51 -14.65 -5.14 -12.89
CA GLY A 51 -13.80 -6.13 -12.23
C GLY A 51 -12.40 -6.21 -12.83
N PRO A 52 -11.56 -7.13 -12.31
CA PRO A 52 -10.20 -7.30 -12.80
C PRO A 52 -10.17 -7.79 -14.24
N ASN A 53 -9.16 -7.34 -15.00
CA ASN A 53 -8.89 -7.73 -16.38
C ASN A 53 -7.40 -8.09 -16.54
N MET A 54 -7.01 -8.56 -17.73
CA MET A 54 -5.62 -8.96 -17.99
C MET A 54 -4.65 -7.76 -17.91
N PHE A 55 -5.07 -6.56 -18.30
CA PHE A 55 -4.25 -5.37 -18.16
C PHE A 55 -3.91 -5.10 -16.70
N TYR A 56 -4.89 -5.19 -15.78
CA TYR A 56 -4.64 -5.05 -14.35
C TYR A 56 -3.76 -6.19 -13.80
N PHE A 57 -3.94 -7.41 -14.29
CA PHE A 57 -3.12 -8.56 -13.90
C PHE A 57 -1.64 -8.32 -14.26
N ASP A 58 -1.36 -7.91 -15.48
CA ASP A 58 0.01 -7.67 -15.96
C ASP A 58 0.67 -6.48 -15.22
N GLU A 59 -0.06 -5.37 -15.07
CA GLU A 59 0.42 -4.20 -14.32
C GLU A 59 0.61 -4.49 -12.82
N TYR A 60 -0.22 -5.32 -12.23
CA TYR A 60 -0.04 -5.79 -10.86
C TYR A 60 1.32 -6.46 -10.67
N HIS A 61 1.71 -7.35 -11.58
CA HIS A 61 3.00 -8.03 -11.53
C HIS A 61 4.15 -7.05 -11.82
N ARG A 62 4.05 -6.29 -12.88
CA ARG A 62 5.06 -5.30 -13.28
C ARG A 62 5.37 -4.28 -12.16
N ILE A 63 4.33 -3.72 -11.55
CA ILE A 63 4.51 -2.72 -10.48
C ILE A 63 5.10 -3.36 -9.22
N ASN A 64 4.71 -4.57 -8.87
CA ASN A 64 5.28 -5.28 -7.74
C ASN A 64 6.76 -5.62 -7.95
N ASP A 65 7.15 -6.03 -9.17
CA ASP A 65 8.55 -6.28 -9.53
C ASP A 65 9.37 -4.98 -9.43
N LEU A 66 8.79 -3.86 -9.89
CA LEU A 66 9.42 -2.55 -9.78
C LEU A 66 9.57 -2.11 -8.32
N LEU A 67 8.56 -2.32 -7.47
CA LEU A 67 8.64 -2.03 -6.04
C LEU A 67 9.74 -2.84 -5.36
N ASP A 68 9.81 -4.15 -5.61
CA ASP A 68 10.87 -5.00 -5.07
C ASP A 68 12.26 -4.52 -5.50
N LYS A 69 12.42 -4.09 -6.77
CA LYS A 69 13.66 -3.49 -7.28
C LYS A 69 14.01 -2.19 -6.57
N ILE A 70 13.06 -1.27 -6.42
CA ILE A 70 13.29 0.04 -5.79
C ILE A 70 13.73 -0.12 -4.34
N ILE A 71 13.03 -0.96 -3.55
CA ILE A 71 13.40 -1.15 -2.14
C ILE A 71 14.75 -1.89 -1.99
N THR A 72 15.11 -2.76 -2.94
CA THR A 72 16.42 -3.41 -2.98
C THR A 72 17.52 -2.38 -3.25
N ILE A 73 17.34 -1.49 -4.24
CA ILE A 73 18.27 -0.40 -4.53
C ILE A 73 18.47 0.49 -3.29
N GLY A 74 17.39 0.85 -2.59
CA GLY A 74 17.46 1.66 -1.37
C GLY A 74 18.22 0.98 -0.24
N THR A 75 17.99 -0.32 -0.03
CA THR A 75 18.71 -1.09 1.00
C THR A 75 20.18 -1.27 0.65
N GLU A 76 20.51 -1.58 -0.60
CA GLU A 76 21.90 -1.69 -1.06
C GLU A 76 22.65 -0.36 -0.93
N TYR A 77 22.01 0.77 -1.25
CA TYR A 77 22.57 2.09 -1.06
C TYR A 77 22.97 2.31 0.42
N LEU A 78 22.07 2.01 1.35
CA LEU A 78 22.35 2.17 2.78
C LEU A 78 23.44 1.21 3.28
N ILE A 79 23.44 -0.04 2.83
CA ILE A 79 24.46 -1.03 3.19
C ILE A 79 25.86 -0.58 2.71
N ARG A 80 25.97 -0.07 1.47
CA ARG A 80 27.23 0.48 0.94
C ARG A 80 27.73 1.70 1.73
N ASN A 81 26.81 2.44 2.38
CA ASN A 81 27.14 3.56 3.25
C ASN A 81 27.32 3.15 4.72
N GLY A 82 27.48 1.86 5.03
CA GLY A 82 27.81 1.34 6.35
C GLY A 82 26.62 1.13 7.30
N PHE A 83 25.39 1.24 6.83
CA PHE A 83 24.19 1.01 7.63
C PHE A 83 23.65 -0.41 7.47
N LYS A 84 22.87 -0.87 8.45
CA LYS A 84 22.03 -2.07 8.30
C LYS A 84 20.75 -1.67 7.58
N ALA A 85 20.29 -2.50 6.63
CA ALA A 85 19.01 -2.32 5.97
C ALA A 85 18.41 -3.67 5.59
N LEU A 86 17.07 -3.78 5.61
CA LEU A 86 16.31 -4.99 5.34
C LEU A 86 15.14 -4.70 4.42
N ALA A 87 15.21 -5.15 3.17
CA ALA A 87 14.14 -5.04 2.20
C ALA A 87 12.97 -5.98 2.55
N GLN A 88 11.75 -5.45 2.58
CA GLN A 88 10.52 -6.24 2.74
C GLN A 88 9.94 -6.60 1.37
N THR A 89 10.71 -7.33 0.55
CA THR A 89 10.25 -7.82 -0.75
C THR A 89 9.13 -8.86 -0.59
N ARG A 90 8.37 -9.12 -1.66
CA ARG A 90 7.33 -10.17 -1.67
C ARG A 90 7.87 -11.54 -1.29
N ALA A 91 9.12 -11.84 -1.62
CA ALA A 91 9.77 -13.09 -1.24
C ALA A 91 10.12 -13.14 0.26
N ALA A 92 10.45 -11.99 0.87
CA ALA A 92 10.83 -11.90 2.29
C ALA A 92 9.61 -11.84 3.22
N VAL A 93 8.53 -11.18 2.80
CA VAL A 93 7.34 -10.99 3.64
C VAL A 93 6.45 -12.22 3.60
N LYS A 94 6.27 -12.85 4.77
CA LYS A 94 5.37 -14.00 4.94
C LYS A 94 4.04 -13.54 5.54
N GLN A 95 2.95 -14.11 5.04
CA GLN A 95 1.61 -13.93 5.60
C GLN A 95 1.22 -15.16 6.40
N ASN A 96 0.51 -14.95 7.52
CA ASN A 96 -0.15 -16.03 8.25
C ASN A 96 -1.50 -16.41 7.58
N GLU A 97 -2.20 -17.37 8.16
CA GLU A 97 -3.51 -17.84 7.68
C GLU A 97 -4.63 -16.78 7.69
N ASN A 98 -4.44 -15.67 8.42
CA ASN A 98 -5.34 -14.52 8.47
C ASN A 98 -4.93 -13.41 7.51
N PHE A 99 -3.97 -13.68 6.61
CA PHE A 99 -3.40 -12.69 5.67
C PHE A 99 -2.74 -11.50 6.39
N GLU A 100 -2.14 -11.74 7.54
CA GLU A 100 -1.41 -10.75 8.32
C GLU A 100 0.09 -10.95 8.14
N THR A 101 0.83 -9.86 8.16
CA THR A 101 2.29 -9.84 8.13
C THR A 101 2.79 -9.23 9.43
N GLU A 102 4.02 -9.57 9.85
CA GLU A 102 4.60 -9.04 11.07
C GLU A 102 4.65 -7.50 11.06
N LEU A 103 5.07 -6.91 9.94
CA LEU A 103 5.04 -5.48 9.73
C LEU A 103 4.42 -5.14 8.36
N PRO A 104 3.14 -4.73 8.32
CA PRO A 104 2.50 -4.34 7.06
C PRO A 104 3.11 -3.06 6.46
N HIS A 105 3.39 -3.04 5.15
CA HIS A 105 3.87 -1.84 4.45
C HIS A 105 3.00 -0.59 4.70
N LYS A 106 1.68 -0.78 4.81
CA LYS A 106 0.75 0.31 5.11
C LYS A 106 0.95 0.92 6.50
N THR A 107 1.43 0.13 7.48
CA THR A 107 1.82 0.65 8.80
C THR A 107 3.04 1.56 8.64
N VAL A 108 4.06 1.13 7.91
CA VAL A 108 5.21 2.01 7.58
C VAL A 108 4.73 3.26 6.84
N GLY A 109 3.80 3.13 5.88
CA GLY A 109 3.24 4.25 5.13
C GLY A 109 2.52 5.28 5.99
N THR A 110 1.73 4.86 6.99
CA THR A 110 1.07 5.80 7.93
C THR A 110 2.08 6.47 8.85
N ARG A 111 3.10 5.74 9.32
CA ARG A 111 4.18 6.30 10.16
C ARG A 111 5.08 7.25 9.37
N ALA A 112 5.21 7.02 8.06
CA ALA A 112 5.94 7.89 7.13
C ALA A 112 5.13 9.10 6.64
N GLY A 113 3.93 9.34 7.17
CA GLY A 113 3.09 10.47 6.79
C GLY A 113 2.55 10.44 5.36
N LEU A 114 2.66 9.31 4.65
CA LEU A 114 2.22 9.21 3.24
C LEU A 114 0.69 9.18 3.10
N GLY A 115 -0.01 8.72 4.13
CA GLY A 115 -1.45 8.61 4.08
C GLY A 115 -2.03 7.92 5.32
N TRP A 116 -3.30 7.64 5.29
CA TRP A 116 -4.05 6.97 6.36
C TRP A 116 -4.61 5.63 5.90
N ILE A 117 -5.04 4.81 6.82
CA ILE A 117 -5.82 3.62 6.47
C ILE A 117 -7.27 4.03 6.23
N GLY A 118 -7.74 3.81 5.01
CA GLY A 118 -9.13 4.02 4.64
C GLY A 118 -10.06 2.95 5.25
N LYS A 119 -11.38 3.20 5.21
CA LYS A 119 -12.40 2.21 5.62
C LYS A 119 -12.25 0.88 4.88
N CYS A 120 -11.71 0.90 3.65
CA CYS A 120 -11.39 -0.30 2.85
C CYS A 120 -10.15 -1.07 3.33
N GLY A 121 -9.46 -0.60 4.38
CA GLY A 121 -8.24 -1.23 4.89
C GLY A 121 -6.98 -1.03 4.02
N LEU A 122 -7.04 -0.21 2.96
CA LEU A 122 -5.91 0.19 2.14
C LEU A 122 -5.29 1.49 2.65
N LEU A 123 -4.02 1.74 2.31
CA LEU A 123 -3.41 3.06 2.46
C LEU A 123 -4.06 4.02 1.44
N VAL A 124 -4.50 5.17 1.91
CA VAL A 124 -5.08 6.25 1.10
C VAL A 124 -4.18 7.47 1.22
N THR A 125 -3.71 8.01 0.11
CA THR A 125 -2.89 9.23 0.06
C THR A 125 -3.71 10.41 -0.46
N LYS A 126 -3.25 11.64 -0.17
CA LYS A 126 -3.88 12.85 -0.70
C LYS A 126 -3.66 12.99 -2.20
N GLU A 127 -2.52 12.50 -2.70
CA GLU A 127 -2.06 12.62 -4.07
C GLU A 127 -2.79 11.68 -5.03
N TYR A 128 -2.93 10.40 -4.63
CA TYR A 128 -3.37 9.31 -5.54
C TYR A 128 -4.53 8.47 -4.98
N GLY A 129 -5.09 8.88 -3.82
CA GLY A 129 -6.08 8.06 -3.13
C GLY A 129 -5.51 6.70 -2.74
N SER A 130 -6.29 5.66 -2.89
CA SER A 130 -5.87 4.26 -2.71
C SER A 130 -5.49 3.56 -4.03
N GLY A 131 -5.41 4.32 -5.14
CA GLY A 131 -4.94 3.85 -6.44
C GLY A 131 -3.40 3.77 -6.50
N ILE A 132 -2.80 3.10 -5.52
CA ILE A 132 -1.34 2.93 -5.37
C ILE A 132 -0.99 1.49 -5.00
N ARG A 133 0.26 1.13 -5.28
CA ARG A 133 0.91 -0.02 -4.67
C ARG A 133 2.08 0.45 -3.84
N ILE A 134 2.35 -0.25 -2.74
CA ILE A 134 3.35 0.16 -1.75
C ILE A 134 4.30 -0.98 -1.40
N SER A 135 5.52 -0.62 -1.07
CA SER A 135 6.50 -1.50 -0.43
C SER A 135 7.32 -0.71 0.60
N SER A 136 8.14 -1.40 1.40
CA SER A 136 8.93 -0.75 2.43
C SER A 136 10.19 -1.53 2.75
N PHE A 137 11.13 -0.87 3.41
CA PHE A 137 12.30 -1.48 4.01
C PHE A 137 12.63 -0.82 5.35
N LEU A 138 13.41 -1.49 6.16
CA LEU A 138 13.84 -1.05 7.47
C LEU A 138 15.34 -0.74 7.47
N THR A 139 15.79 0.14 8.37
CA THR A 139 17.20 0.51 8.51
C THR A 139 17.50 1.04 9.90
N ASN A 140 18.80 1.02 10.25
CA ASN A 140 19.34 1.74 11.41
C ASN A 140 19.92 3.12 11.04
N ALA A 141 19.93 3.49 9.76
CA ALA A 141 20.30 4.84 9.35
C ALA A 141 19.30 5.83 9.93
N GLU A 142 19.78 6.87 10.59
CA GLU A 142 18.94 7.95 11.11
C GLU A 142 18.32 8.71 9.94
N LEU A 143 16.99 8.75 9.89
CA LEU A 143 16.22 9.39 8.82
C LEU A 143 15.46 10.60 9.36
N ASN A 144 15.32 11.64 8.54
CA ASN A 144 14.44 12.77 8.84
C ASN A 144 12.99 12.35 8.60
N CYS A 145 12.35 11.82 9.64
CA CYS A 145 11.03 11.23 9.57
C CYS A 145 9.94 12.29 9.42
N ASN A 146 8.89 11.94 8.69
CA ASN A 146 7.67 12.72 8.61
C ASN A 146 6.79 12.51 9.85
N ASP A 147 5.85 13.43 10.09
CA ASP A 147 4.84 13.27 11.13
C ASP A 147 3.90 12.11 10.79
N PRO A 148 3.65 11.19 11.75
CA PRO A 148 2.79 10.05 11.51
C PRO A 148 1.31 10.45 11.44
N ILE A 149 0.56 9.76 10.59
CA ILE A 149 -0.89 9.89 10.51
C ILE A 149 -1.54 8.80 11.37
N ASN A 150 -2.36 9.22 12.33
CA ASN A 150 -2.95 8.36 13.35
C ASN A 150 -4.44 8.09 13.14
N GLU A 151 -5.10 8.84 12.27
CA GLU A 151 -6.54 8.79 12.04
C GLU A 151 -6.88 8.83 10.56
N SER A 152 -8.04 8.28 10.22
CA SER A 152 -8.54 8.26 8.84
C SER A 152 -9.25 9.57 8.49
N PHE A 153 -9.01 10.07 7.27
CA PHE A 153 -9.72 11.23 6.70
C PHE A 153 -10.89 10.82 5.77
N CYS A 154 -11.38 9.59 5.90
CA CYS A 154 -12.54 9.14 5.11
C CYS A 154 -13.86 9.81 5.48
N GLY A 155 -13.99 10.41 6.69
CA GLY A 155 -15.22 11.05 7.15
C GLY A 155 -16.44 10.14 7.01
N ASP A 156 -17.55 10.69 6.54
CA ASP A 156 -18.82 9.97 6.36
C ASP A 156 -18.91 9.17 5.05
N CYS A 157 -17.87 9.21 4.21
CA CYS A 157 -17.86 8.48 2.95
C CYS A 157 -18.02 6.97 3.18
N MET A 158 -18.94 6.32 2.44
CA MET A 158 -19.26 4.90 2.52
C MET A 158 -19.14 4.19 1.16
N GLU A 159 -18.57 4.82 0.14
CA GLU A 159 -18.54 4.27 -1.22
C GLU A 159 -17.89 2.88 -1.29
N CYS A 160 -16.71 2.71 -0.69
CA CYS A 160 -16.04 1.40 -0.69
C CYS A 160 -16.82 0.32 0.07
N VAL A 161 -17.65 0.70 1.07
CA VAL A 161 -18.54 -0.24 1.80
C VAL A 161 -19.69 -0.65 0.90
N LYS A 162 -20.37 0.33 0.30
CA LYS A 162 -21.55 0.16 -0.54
C LYS A 162 -21.26 -0.71 -1.76
N TYR A 163 -20.11 -0.50 -2.42
CA TYR A 163 -19.73 -1.18 -3.66
C TYR A 163 -18.78 -2.36 -3.45
N CYS A 164 -18.48 -2.77 -2.22
CA CYS A 164 -17.69 -3.98 -1.97
C CYS A 164 -18.42 -5.23 -2.44
N PRO A 165 -17.96 -5.96 -3.47
CA PRO A 165 -18.71 -7.12 -4.00
C PRO A 165 -18.79 -8.26 -2.98
N GLY A 166 -17.83 -8.32 -2.04
CA GLY A 166 -17.83 -9.30 -0.96
C GLY A 166 -18.52 -8.83 0.31
N GLY A 167 -18.94 -7.54 0.44
CA GLY A 167 -19.46 -7.00 1.68
C GLY A 167 -18.51 -7.18 2.86
N ALA A 168 -17.19 -7.09 2.60
CA ALA A 168 -16.14 -7.40 3.56
C ALA A 168 -15.69 -6.19 4.41
N ILE A 169 -16.16 -4.97 4.07
CA ILE A 169 -15.72 -3.71 4.69
C ILE A 169 -16.75 -3.28 5.73
N SER A 170 -16.32 -3.06 6.99
CA SER A 170 -17.22 -2.76 8.11
C SER A 170 -17.81 -1.33 8.08
N GLY A 171 -17.12 -0.39 7.43
CA GLY A 171 -17.50 1.03 7.45
C GLY A 171 -16.93 1.82 8.64
N LYS A 172 -16.28 1.19 9.61
CA LYS A 172 -15.63 1.88 10.73
C LYS A 172 -14.52 2.81 10.25
N ILE A 173 -14.31 3.89 10.99
CA ILE A 173 -13.23 4.86 10.74
C ILE A 173 -11.98 4.38 11.46
N TRP A 174 -10.89 4.23 10.72
CA TRP A 174 -9.63 3.78 11.28
C TRP A 174 -8.99 4.83 12.19
N ASN A 175 -8.40 4.37 13.28
CA ASN A 175 -7.38 5.04 14.05
C ASN A 175 -6.24 4.06 14.38
N VAL A 176 -5.10 4.58 14.84
CA VAL A 176 -3.88 3.78 15.06
C VAL A 176 -4.02 2.65 16.09
N LYS A 177 -5.04 2.70 16.97
CA LYS A 177 -5.30 1.69 18.00
C LYS A 177 -6.25 0.58 17.53
N MET A 178 -6.83 0.76 16.33
CA MET A 178 -7.85 -0.16 15.81
C MET A 178 -7.20 -1.38 15.16
N GLU A 179 -7.73 -2.56 15.46
CA GLU A 179 -7.33 -3.80 14.83
C GLU A 179 -7.85 -3.89 13.38
N ARG A 180 -7.06 -4.54 12.50
CA ARG A 180 -7.43 -4.71 11.09
C ARG A 180 -8.77 -5.42 10.91
N SER A 181 -9.06 -6.42 11.74
CA SER A 181 -10.30 -7.20 11.72
C SER A 181 -11.56 -6.38 12.00
N GLU A 182 -11.42 -5.24 12.67
CA GLU A 182 -12.52 -4.31 12.90
C GLU A 182 -12.90 -3.53 11.63
N LEU A 183 -11.96 -3.33 10.71
CA LEU A 183 -12.17 -2.63 9.44
C LEU A 183 -12.60 -3.55 8.31
N LEU A 184 -11.99 -4.73 8.24
CA LEU A 184 -12.09 -5.59 7.07
C LEU A 184 -12.09 -7.07 7.47
N ASP A 185 -13.10 -7.81 7.02
CA ASP A 185 -13.05 -9.27 6.96
C ASP A 185 -12.11 -9.69 5.81
N ALA A 186 -10.86 -9.97 6.17
CA ALA A 186 -9.82 -10.29 5.20
C ALA A 186 -10.07 -11.62 4.45
N LYS A 187 -10.69 -12.62 5.13
CA LYS A 187 -11.00 -13.92 4.51
C LYS A 187 -12.12 -13.78 3.49
N LYS A 188 -13.16 -13.02 3.83
CA LYS A 188 -14.28 -12.73 2.93
C LYS A 188 -13.82 -11.91 1.72
N CYS A 189 -12.98 -10.89 1.94
CA CYS A 189 -12.36 -10.11 0.86
C CYS A 189 -11.52 -10.98 -0.06
N ALA A 190 -10.63 -11.81 0.48
CA ALA A 190 -9.75 -12.69 -0.29
C ALA A 190 -10.53 -13.71 -1.12
N LYS A 191 -11.55 -14.36 -0.52
CA LYS A 191 -12.43 -15.33 -1.22
C LYS A 191 -13.15 -14.68 -2.40
N THR A 192 -13.73 -13.49 -2.18
CA THR A 192 -14.44 -12.76 -3.25
C THR A 192 -13.48 -12.34 -4.35
N ALA A 193 -12.30 -11.78 -4.00
CA ALA A 193 -11.32 -11.35 -4.99
C ALA A 193 -10.80 -12.52 -5.83
N GLN A 194 -10.57 -13.69 -5.24
CA GLN A 194 -10.16 -14.90 -5.95
C GLN A 194 -11.25 -15.41 -6.89
N ALA A 195 -12.51 -15.47 -6.42
CA ALA A 195 -13.63 -15.89 -7.24
C ALA A 195 -13.82 -14.94 -8.45
N THR A 196 -13.76 -13.63 -8.22
CA THR A 196 -13.88 -12.63 -9.28
C THR A 196 -12.73 -12.72 -10.29
N SER A 197 -11.49 -12.95 -9.84
CA SER A 197 -10.35 -13.14 -10.75
C SER A 197 -10.51 -14.41 -11.59
N MET A 198 -10.98 -15.50 -10.98
CA MET A 198 -11.20 -16.75 -11.71
C MET A 198 -12.29 -16.60 -12.75
N GLU A 199 -13.39 -15.89 -12.42
CA GLU A 199 -14.49 -15.60 -13.35
C GLU A 199 -14.08 -14.70 -14.52
N LYS A 200 -13.32 -13.61 -14.24
CA LYS A 200 -13.05 -12.55 -15.21
C LYS A 200 -11.79 -12.77 -16.05
N ILE A 201 -10.77 -13.42 -15.50
CA ILE A 201 -9.47 -13.56 -16.16
C ILE A 201 -8.88 -14.98 -16.08
N GLU A 202 -9.62 -15.94 -15.54
CA GLU A 202 -9.19 -17.34 -15.41
C GLU A 202 -7.84 -17.51 -14.67
N LYS A 203 -7.58 -16.65 -13.67
CA LYS A 203 -6.37 -16.68 -12.85
C LYS A 203 -6.70 -16.93 -11.39
N GLU A 204 -5.96 -17.86 -10.77
CA GLU A 204 -6.03 -18.12 -9.34
C GLU A 204 -5.24 -17.07 -8.56
N ILE A 205 -5.76 -15.83 -8.54
CA ILE A 205 -5.16 -14.68 -7.87
C ILE A 205 -6.23 -13.85 -7.15
N ARG A 206 -5.84 -13.10 -6.13
CA ARG A 206 -6.75 -12.24 -5.36
C ARG A 206 -6.71 -10.79 -5.87
N LEU A 207 -7.25 -10.56 -7.06
CA LEU A 207 -7.43 -9.23 -7.64
C LEU A 207 -8.92 -8.87 -7.66
N CYS A 208 -9.24 -7.65 -7.24
CA CYS A 208 -10.59 -7.08 -7.32
C CYS A 208 -10.50 -5.61 -7.73
N GLY A 209 -9.94 -4.76 -6.86
CA GLY A 209 -9.71 -3.34 -7.15
C GLY A 209 -10.90 -2.42 -6.87
N LYS A 210 -12.12 -2.92 -6.69
CA LYS A 210 -13.34 -2.09 -6.58
C LYS A 210 -13.25 -1.00 -5.51
N CYS A 211 -12.67 -1.30 -4.35
CA CYS A 211 -12.57 -0.35 -3.24
C CYS A 211 -11.62 0.82 -3.51
N PHE A 212 -10.58 0.66 -4.34
CA PHE A 212 -9.75 1.80 -4.73
C PHE A 212 -10.28 2.52 -5.98
N GLU A 213 -10.92 1.82 -6.90
CA GLU A 213 -11.53 2.41 -8.09
C GLU A 213 -12.62 3.42 -7.70
N ILE A 214 -13.50 3.06 -6.76
CA ILE A 214 -14.63 3.90 -6.33
C ILE A 214 -14.23 4.96 -5.27
N CYS A 215 -13.00 4.97 -4.79
CA CYS A 215 -12.56 5.89 -3.74
C CYS A 215 -12.57 7.36 -4.23
N PRO A 216 -13.25 8.30 -3.55
CA PRO A 216 -13.29 9.70 -3.97
C PRO A 216 -11.91 10.36 -4.11
N TYR A 217 -10.93 9.96 -3.29
CA TYR A 217 -9.55 10.46 -3.40
C TYR A 217 -8.87 9.92 -4.67
N THR A 218 -9.15 8.67 -5.05
CA THR A 218 -8.65 8.10 -6.31
C THR A 218 -9.32 8.74 -7.52
N ILE A 219 -10.64 8.96 -7.46
CA ILE A 219 -11.39 9.68 -8.52
C ILE A 219 -10.85 11.10 -8.69
N LYS A 220 -10.57 11.80 -7.57
CA LYS A 220 -9.96 13.14 -7.62
C LYS A 220 -8.57 13.13 -8.30
N TYR A 221 -7.76 12.12 -8.03
CA TYR A 221 -6.49 11.91 -8.72
C TYR A 221 -6.68 11.70 -10.22
N MET A 222 -7.55 10.77 -10.62
CA MET A 222 -7.82 10.49 -12.04
C MET A 222 -8.26 11.75 -12.78
N ASN A 223 -9.26 12.48 -12.25
CA ASN A 223 -9.76 13.69 -12.87
C ASN A 223 -8.71 14.79 -13.05
N ARG A 224 -7.79 14.92 -12.08
CA ARG A 224 -6.69 15.90 -12.17
C ARG A 224 -5.64 15.52 -13.24
N THR A 225 -5.48 14.22 -13.52
CA THR A 225 -4.47 13.74 -14.46
C THR A 225 -5.00 13.73 -15.90
N LEU A 226 -6.32 13.58 -16.07
CA LEU A 226 -6.98 13.52 -17.39
C LEU A 226 -7.48 14.89 -17.88
N ALA A 227 -7.48 15.91 -17.02
CA ALA A 227 -7.80 17.31 -17.37
C ALA A 227 -6.58 18.03 -17.96
#